data_bf6f64657b232030ac45aa9b6ecce0c8
#
_entry.id   bf6f64657b232030ac45aa9b6ecce0c8
#
_cell.length_a   1.000
_cell.length_b   1.000
_cell.length_c   1.000
_cell.angle_alpha   90.00
_cell.angle_beta   90.00
_cell.angle_gamma   90.00
#
_symmetry.space_group_name_H-M   'P 1'
#
loop_
_entity.id
_entity.type
_entity.pdbx_description
1 polymer ?
#
loop_
_entity_poly.entity_id
_entity_poly.type
_entity_poly.pdbx_seq_one_letter_code
_entity_poly.pdbx_strand_id
1 'polypeptide(L)'
;MEIILDPGETVIAEAGVMNYMTEGVRFEARMGDGSEGGVLGKLWGMGKRLMTGESLFMTHFSNAGQGQARVGFAAPYPGSVVPVMLSEVGGSLICQKDAFLCAAHGTQIGISFNKRIGAGFFGGEGFILQKLEGDGLAFVHAGGTVIRKELNNETLRLDTGCLVAFTSGIDYDIGLAGGLKSMLFGGEGILLAKLKGTGTVWIQSLPFSRLAERIYDATVKAREEVRAGGQ
;
A
#
# COMPACT_ATOMS: atom_id res chain seq x y z
N MET A 1 -13.05 -8.58 -1.10
CA MET A 1 -13.17 -9.06 -2.49
C MET A 1 -12.89 -10.55 -2.56
N GLU A 2 -13.33 -11.23 -3.61
CA GLU A 2 -13.09 -12.66 -3.84
C GLU A 2 -12.38 -12.84 -5.18
N ILE A 3 -11.35 -13.68 -5.20
CA ILE A 3 -10.66 -14.12 -6.41
C ILE A 3 -11.03 -15.58 -6.65
N ILE A 4 -11.46 -15.90 -7.85
CA ILE A 4 -11.72 -17.27 -8.31
C ILE A 4 -10.46 -17.74 -9.04
N LEU A 5 -9.96 -18.91 -8.65
CA LEU A 5 -8.78 -19.52 -9.24
C LEU A 5 -9.19 -20.82 -9.95
N ASP A 6 -8.86 -20.95 -11.22
CA ASP A 6 -8.92 -22.21 -11.93
C ASP A 6 -7.81 -23.17 -11.45
N PRO A 7 -7.90 -24.49 -11.71
CA PRO A 7 -6.86 -25.44 -11.35
C PRO A 7 -5.47 -25.01 -11.83
N GLY A 8 -4.50 -24.91 -10.92
CA GLY A 8 -3.15 -24.49 -11.20
C GLY A 8 -2.92 -22.98 -11.17
N GLU A 9 -3.97 -22.16 -11.12
CA GLU A 9 -3.80 -20.71 -10.99
C GLU A 9 -3.32 -20.28 -9.61
N THR A 10 -2.67 -19.12 -9.59
CA THR A 10 -2.08 -18.52 -8.38
C THR A 10 -2.38 -17.02 -8.35
N VAL A 11 -2.68 -16.50 -7.17
CA VAL A 11 -2.73 -15.08 -6.85
C VAL A 11 -1.68 -14.77 -5.78
N ILE A 12 -1.02 -13.62 -5.88
CA ILE A 12 -0.09 -13.12 -4.87
C ILE A 12 -0.76 -12.02 -4.05
N ALA A 13 -0.51 -11.99 -2.75
CA ALA A 13 -1.14 -11.02 -1.86
C ALA A 13 -0.18 -10.54 -0.77
N GLU A 14 -0.46 -9.37 -0.21
CA GLU A 14 0.20 -8.85 0.98
C GLU A 14 -0.06 -9.82 2.17
N ALA A 15 0.90 -9.89 3.09
CA ALA A 15 0.75 -10.71 4.28
C ALA A 15 -0.40 -10.20 5.18
N GLY A 16 -1.26 -11.10 5.63
CA GLY A 16 -2.34 -10.78 6.57
C GLY A 16 -3.66 -10.29 5.94
N VAL A 17 -3.76 -10.17 4.62
CA VAL A 17 -4.99 -9.70 3.94
C VAL A 17 -5.97 -10.82 3.61
N MET A 18 -5.59 -12.09 3.76
CA MET A 18 -6.47 -13.22 3.52
C MET A 18 -7.56 -13.29 4.59
N ASN A 19 -8.81 -13.35 4.14
CA ASN A 19 -10.00 -13.49 4.98
C ASN A 19 -10.47 -14.95 5.06
N TYR A 20 -10.59 -15.61 3.92
CA TYR A 20 -10.94 -17.03 3.81
C TYR A 20 -10.39 -17.62 2.52
N MET A 21 -10.35 -18.94 2.47
CA MET A 21 -10.08 -19.71 1.25
C MET A 21 -10.89 -21.00 1.27
N THR A 22 -11.25 -21.49 0.08
CA THR A 22 -11.93 -22.78 -0.06
C THR A 22 -10.94 -23.94 -0.07
N GLU A 23 -11.46 -25.16 0.14
CA GLU A 23 -10.67 -26.38 0.01
C GLU A 23 -9.99 -26.44 -1.37
N GLY A 24 -8.78 -27.01 -1.40
CA GLY A 24 -7.95 -27.08 -2.62
C GLY A 24 -6.97 -25.93 -2.77
N VAL A 25 -7.15 -24.81 -2.09
CA VAL A 25 -6.16 -23.72 -2.09
C VAL A 25 -5.02 -24.05 -1.14
N ARG A 26 -3.79 -23.91 -1.62
CA ARG A 26 -2.56 -23.95 -0.83
C ARG A 26 -1.96 -22.55 -0.79
N PHE A 27 -1.33 -22.21 0.31
CA PHE A 27 -0.62 -20.93 0.40
C PHE A 27 0.83 -21.13 0.86
N GLU A 28 1.71 -20.27 0.38
CA GLU A 28 3.12 -20.24 0.71
C GLU A 28 3.60 -18.80 0.83
N ALA A 29 4.21 -18.46 1.96
CA ALA A 29 4.87 -17.15 2.11
C ALA A 29 6.23 -17.18 1.43
N ARG A 30 6.48 -16.24 0.52
CA ARG A 30 7.75 -16.09 -0.19
C ARG A 30 8.33 -14.71 0.07
N MET A 31 9.64 -14.65 0.23
CA MET A 31 10.39 -13.41 0.39
C MET A 31 10.85 -12.92 -0.98
N GLY A 32 10.56 -11.66 -1.30
CA GLY A 32 11.08 -10.99 -2.49
C GLY A 32 10.18 -11.07 -3.71
N ASP A 33 10.71 -10.57 -4.80
CA ASP A 33 10.08 -10.33 -6.09
C ASP A 33 9.78 -11.56 -6.95
N GLY A 34 9.83 -12.77 -6.40
CA GLY A 34 9.61 -14.00 -7.18
C GLY A 34 10.70 -14.31 -8.21
N SER A 35 11.74 -13.48 -8.33
CA SER A 35 12.88 -13.81 -9.21
C SER A 35 13.61 -15.02 -8.65
N GLU A 36 13.56 -16.12 -9.37
CA GLU A 36 14.33 -17.34 -9.09
C GLU A 36 15.83 -17.12 -9.39
N GLY A 37 16.46 -16.19 -8.67
CA GLY A 37 17.91 -16.08 -8.62
C GLY A 37 18.45 -17.24 -7.77
N GLY A 38 19.46 -17.96 -8.30
CA GLY A 38 20.08 -19.10 -7.62
C GLY A 38 20.50 -18.79 -6.17
N VAL A 39 20.78 -19.83 -5.38
CA VAL A 39 21.06 -19.78 -3.93
C VAL A 39 22.08 -18.68 -3.54
N LEU A 40 23.05 -18.36 -4.40
CA LEU A 40 24.04 -17.29 -4.18
C LEU A 40 23.44 -15.88 -4.33
N GLY A 41 22.53 -15.67 -5.28
CA GLY A 41 21.82 -14.39 -5.47
C GLY A 41 20.86 -14.11 -4.32
N LYS A 42 20.21 -15.15 -3.77
CA LYS A 42 19.35 -15.07 -2.58
C LYS A 42 20.15 -14.62 -1.34
N LEU A 43 21.34 -15.15 -1.11
CA LEU A 43 22.19 -14.78 0.05
C LEU A 43 22.68 -13.33 -0.02
N TRP A 44 23.07 -12.84 -1.22
CA TRP A 44 23.54 -11.46 -1.33
C TRP A 44 22.38 -10.44 -1.33
N GLY A 45 21.24 -10.78 -1.93
CA GLY A 45 20.01 -9.97 -1.85
C GLY A 45 19.47 -9.87 -0.41
N MET A 46 19.52 -10.95 0.35
CA MET A 46 19.14 -10.98 1.77
C MET A 46 20.01 -10.07 2.65
N GLY A 47 21.32 -10.03 2.46
CA GLY A 47 22.23 -9.18 3.24
C GLY A 47 21.93 -7.68 3.05
N LYS A 48 21.62 -7.26 1.82
CA LYS A 48 21.27 -5.88 1.50
C LYS A 48 19.88 -5.47 2.01
N ARG A 49 18.91 -6.40 1.98
CA ARG A 49 17.52 -6.21 2.42
C ARG A 49 17.39 -6.27 3.95
N LEU A 50 18.18 -7.10 4.63
CA LEU A 50 18.28 -7.10 6.09
C LEU A 50 18.87 -5.82 6.65
N MET A 51 19.78 -5.15 5.91
CA MET A 51 20.30 -3.83 6.32
C MET A 51 19.31 -2.69 6.18
N THR A 52 18.31 -2.81 5.27
CA THR A 52 17.25 -1.79 5.10
C THR A 52 16.03 -2.04 6.00
N GLY A 53 15.94 -3.20 6.65
CA GLY A 53 14.83 -3.55 7.55
C GLY A 53 13.49 -3.83 6.85
N GLU A 54 13.52 -4.04 5.52
CA GLU A 54 12.31 -4.14 4.71
C GLU A 54 12.34 -5.41 3.86
N SER A 55 11.86 -6.51 4.43
CA SER A 55 11.54 -7.70 3.66
C SER A 55 10.07 -7.66 3.26
N LEU A 56 9.82 -7.56 1.95
CA LEU A 56 8.48 -7.75 1.39
C LEU A 56 8.18 -9.25 1.39
N PHE A 57 7.32 -9.68 2.31
CA PHE A 57 6.79 -11.04 2.30
C PHE A 57 5.47 -11.05 1.54
N MET A 58 5.43 -11.78 0.44
CA MET A 58 4.21 -12.01 -0.33
C MET A 58 3.73 -13.42 -0.09
N THR A 59 2.42 -13.58 0.04
CA THR A 59 1.79 -14.89 0.15
C THR A 59 1.23 -15.28 -1.22
N HIS A 60 1.66 -16.43 -1.71
CA HIS A 60 1.16 -17.04 -2.94
C HIS A 60 0.03 -18.01 -2.57
N PHE A 61 -1.15 -17.81 -3.13
CA PHE A 61 -2.31 -18.69 -2.99
C PHE A 61 -2.54 -19.41 -4.31
N SER A 62 -2.38 -20.74 -4.32
CA SER A 62 -2.46 -21.54 -5.53
C SER A 62 -3.58 -22.57 -5.41
N ASN A 63 -4.39 -22.72 -6.44
CA ASN A 63 -5.38 -23.78 -6.52
C ASN A 63 -4.71 -25.10 -6.94
N ALA A 64 -4.55 -26.02 -5.99
CA ALA A 64 -4.02 -27.36 -6.20
C ALA A 64 -5.13 -28.41 -6.40
N GLY A 65 -6.40 -28.01 -6.44
CA GLY A 65 -7.57 -28.86 -6.66
C GLY A 65 -7.84 -29.11 -8.13
N GLN A 66 -8.93 -29.83 -8.42
CA GLN A 66 -9.38 -30.18 -9.79
C GLN A 66 -10.48 -29.26 -10.32
N GLY A 67 -11.12 -28.48 -9.45
CA GLY A 67 -12.17 -27.51 -9.80
C GLY A 67 -11.79 -26.11 -9.40
N GLN A 68 -12.68 -25.16 -9.67
CA GLN A 68 -12.49 -23.76 -9.23
C GLN A 68 -12.42 -23.67 -7.71
N ALA A 69 -11.49 -22.86 -7.23
CA ALA A 69 -11.32 -22.53 -5.83
C ALA A 69 -11.39 -21.03 -5.62
N ARG A 70 -11.62 -20.58 -4.38
CA ARG A 70 -11.85 -19.18 -4.06
C ARG A 70 -10.96 -18.73 -2.91
N VAL A 71 -10.46 -17.52 -3.03
CA VAL A 71 -9.72 -16.84 -1.97
C VAL A 71 -10.35 -15.47 -1.74
N GLY A 72 -10.78 -15.21 -0.51
CA GLY A 72 -11.29 -13.92 -0.07
C GLY A 72 -10.16 -13.06 0.52
N PHE A 73 -10.06 -11.82 0.06
CA PHE A 73 -9.14 -10.82 0.59
C PHE A 73 -9.90 -9.63 1.17
N ALA A 74 -9.46 -9.14 2.31
CA ALA A 74 -10.01 -7.98 2.98
C ALA A 74 -8.89 -7.00 3.33
N ALA A 75 -9.16 -5.72 3.12
CA ALA A 75 -8.28 -4.66 3.56
C ALA A 75 -8.33 -4.49 5.09
N PRO A 76 -7.26 -3.99 5.73
CA PRO A 76 -7.16 -3.91 7.19
C PRO A 76 -8.06 -2.85 7.83
N TYR A 77 -8.64 -1.94 7.03
CA TYR A 77 -9.54 -0.87 7.50
C TYR A 77 -10.60 -0.54 6.43
N PRO A 78 -11.72 0.15 6.81
CA PRO A 78 -12.80 0.45 5.87
C PRO A 78 -12.35 1.31 4.69
N GLY A 79 -12.78 0.90 3.48
CA GLY A 79 -12.42 1.62 2.26
C GLY A 79 -12.91 0.92 1.00
N SER A 80 -12.27 1.25 -0.11
CA SER A 80 -12.60 0.74 -1.43
C SER A 80 -11.42 -0.02 -2.04
N VAL A 81 -11.70 -1.08 -2.77
CA VAL A 81 -10.70 -1.81 -3.55
C VAL A 81 -10.73 -1.29 -4.98
N VAL A 82 -9.57 -0.93 -5.50
CA VAL A 82 -9.38 -0.39 -6.84
C VAL A 82 -8.65 -1.43 -7.69
N PRO A 83 -9.30 -2.01 -8.72
CA PRO A 83 -8.63 -2.84 -9.70
C PRO A 83 -7.83 -1.97 -10.68
N VAL A 84 -6.59 -2.38 -10.98
CA VAL A 84 -5.73 -1.74 -11.96
C VAL A 84 -5.14 -2.82 -12.87
N MET A 85 -5.47 -2.77 -14.16
CA MET A 85 -4.83 -3.60 -15.17
C MET A 85 -3.48 -3.00 -15.51
N LEU A 86 -2.40 -3.67 -15.13
CA LEU A 86 -1.04 -3.13 -15.27
C LEU A 86 -0.67 -2.87 -16.73
N SER A 87 -1.09 -3.73 -17.66
CA SER A 87 -0.88 -3.52 -19.10
C SER A 87 -1.51 -2.24 -19.64
N GLU A 88 -2.62 -1.77 -19.06
CA GLU A 88 -3.31 -0.54 -19.47
C GLU A 88 -2.66 0.73 -18.93
N VAL A 89 -1.81 0.60 -17.91
CA VAL A 89 -1.11 1.73 -17.28
C VAL A 89 0.40 1.73 -17.55
N GLY A 90 0.81 1.09 -18.64
CA GLY A 90 2.22 1.04 -19.07
C GLY A 90 3.07 -0.01 -18.36
N GLY A 91 2.44 -1.04 -17.81
CA GLY A 91 3.11 -2.19 -17.20
C GLY A 91 3.65 -1.93 -15.79
N SER A 92 3.38 -0.75 -15.21
CA SER A 92 3.94 -0.38 -13.91
C SER A 92 3.02 0.55 -13.13
N LEU A 93 2.81 0.23 -11.86
CA LEU A 93 2.06 1.03 -10.89
C LEU A 93 2.94 1.25 -9.66
N ILE A 94 2.99 2.49 -9.16
CA ILE A 94 3.64 2.83 -7.90
C ILE A 94 2.54 3.10 -6.88
N CYS A 95 2.56 2.40 -5.74
CA CYS A 95 1.54 2.55 -4.69
C CYS A 95 2.19 2.65 -3.30
N GLN A 96 1.46 3.18 -2.34
CA GLN A 96 1.86 3.07 -0.93
C GLN A 96 1.92 1.60 -0.52
N LYS A 97 2.87 1.26 0.35
CA LYS A 97 3.03 -0.10 0.89
C LYS A 97 1.70 -0.65 1.43
N ASP A 98 1.01 0.11 2.26
CA ASP A 98 -0.24 -0.30 2.88
C ASP A 98 -1.47 -0.27 1.92
N ALA A 99 -1.27 0.20 0.69
CA ALA A 99 -2.32 0.19 -0.31
C ALA A 99 -2.36 -1.10 -1.13
N PHE A 100 -1.25 -1.82 -1.28
CA PHE A 100 -1.25 -3.08 -2.03
C PHE A 100 -2.10 -4.13 -1.31
N LEU A 101 -2.96 -4.83 -2.06
CA LEU A 101 -3.80 -5.91 -1.54
C LEU A 101 -3.41 -7.26 -2.14
N CYS A 102 -3.55 -7.41 -3.44
CA CYS A 102 -3.16 -8.61 -4.17
C CYS A 102 -2.98 -8.32 -5.67
N ALA A 103 -2.34 -9.25 -6.38
CA ALA A 103 -2.14 -9.16 -7.82
C ALA A 103 -2.09 -10.53 -8.49
N ALA A 104 -2.25 -10.54 -9.81
CA ALA A 104 -2.04 -11.72 -10.63
C ALA A 104 -0.62 -12.28 -10.44
N HIS A 105 -0.50 -13.59 -10.52
CA HIS A 105 0.80 -14.27 -10.51
C HIS A 105 1.71 -13.74 -11.65
N GLY A 106 2.99 -13.57 -11.35
CA GLY A 106 3.96 -12.97 -12.29
C GLY A 106 4.16 -11.47 -12.10
N THR A 107 3.30 -10.78 -11.32
CA THR A 107 3.55 -9.39 -10.92
C THR A 107 4.78 -9.34 -10.01
N GLN A 108 5.76 -8.55 -10.41
CA GLN A 108 6.95 -8.27 -9.61
C GLN A 108 6.67 -7.12 -8.65
N ILE A 109 7.07 -7.26 -7.40
CA ILE A 109 6.84 -6.27 -6.36
C ILE A 109 8.18 -5.87 -5.74
N GLY A 110 8.52 -4.59 -5.88
CA GLY A 110 9.75 -4.02 -5.36
C GLY A 110 9.51 -2.72 -4.60
N ILE A 111 10.54 -2.22 -3.91
CA ILE A 111 10.49 -0.90 -3.26
C ILE A 111 10.96 0.13 -4.27
N SER A 112 10.10 1.11 -4.58
CA SER A 112 10.42 2.22 -5.47
C SER A 112 11.01 3.41 -4.74
N PHE A 113 10.55 3.68 -3.52
CA PHE A 113 10.94 4.85 -2.75
C PHE A 113 10.83 4.56 -1.25
N ASN A 114 11.86 4.97 -0.52
CA ASN A 114 11.88 4.88 0.94
C ASN A 114 12.51 6.13 1.52
N LYS A 115 11.71 6.95 2.19
CA LYS A 115 12.19 8.14 2.88
C LYS A 115 11.77 8.09 4.35
N ARG A 116 12.73 7.93 5.23
CA ARG A 116 12.52 8.07 6.68
C ARG A 116 12.46 9.55 7.02
N ILE A 117 11.29 10.05 7.32
CA ILE A 117 11.05 11.45 7.69
C ILE A 117 10.68 11.46 9.16
N GLY A 118 11.68 11.66 10.05
CA GLY A 118 11.48 11.87 11.49
C GLY A 118 10.67 10.77 12.22
N ALA A 119 11.09 10.40 13.40
CA ALA A 119 10.37 9.44 14.24
C ALA A 119 9.05 10.08 14.72
N GLY A 120 7.96 9.84 14.06
CA GLY A 120 6.65 10.37 14.49
C GLY A 120 5.63 10.53 13.36
N PHE A 121 6.07 10.72 12.13
CA PHE A 121 5.13 11.01 11.04
C PHE A 121 4.47 9.79 10.38
N PHE A 122 5.03 8.59 10.49
CA PHE A 122 4.50 7.37 9.88
C PHE A 122 4.74 6.13 10.76
N GLY A 123 4.48 6.23 12.06
CA GLY A 123 4.63 5.08 12.96
C GLY A 123 6.07 4.55 13.09
N GLY A 124 7.09 5.35 12.69
CA GLY A 124 8.51 4.97 12.76
C GLY A 124 9.07 4.24 11.52
N GLU A 125 8.23 3.70 10.63
CA GLU A 125 8.68 2.98 9.42
C GLU A 125 9.04 3.92 8.26
N GLY A 126 8.56 5.17 8.28
CA GLY A 126 8.75 6.12 7.18
C GLY A 126 7.69 5.97 6.09
N PHE A 127 7.86 6.71 5.01
CA PHE A 127 6.98 6.64 3.83
C PHE A 127 7.61 5.72 2.79
N ILE A 128 6.93 4.63 2.50
CA ILE A 128 7.40 3.58 1.60
C ILE A 128 6.47 3.46 0.41
N LEU A 129 7.03 3.51 -0.79
CA LEU A 129 6.34 3.21 -2.03
C LEU A 129 6.82 1.89 -2.61
N GLN A 130 5.88 1.06 -2.98
CA GLN A 130 6.09 -0.18 -3.72
C GLN A 130 5.88 0.07 -5.21
N LYS A 131 6.65 -0.62 -6.03
CA LYS A 131 6.47 -0.68 -7.48
C LYS A 131 5.94 -2.06 -7.84
N LEU A 132 4.82 -2.09 -8.52
CA LEU A 132 4.21 -3.29 -9.09
C LEU A 132 4.52 -3.29 -10.58
N GLU A 133 5.15 -4.34 -11.10
CA GLU A 133 5.50 -4.47 -12.53
C GLU A 133 4.94 -5.77 -13.09
N GLY A 134 4.31 -5.68 -14.26
CA GLY A 134 3.71 -6.82 -14.94
C GLY A 134 2.65 -6.38 -15.95
N ASP A 135 1.84 -7.32 -16.37
CA ASP A 135 0.77 -7.12 -17.35
C ASP A 135 -0.62 -7.49 -16.80
N GLY A 136 -0.66 -8.17 -15.65
CA GLY A 136 -1.87 -8.68 -15.02
C GLY A 136 -2.63 -7.65 -14.19
N LEU A 137 -3.71 -8.11 -13.58
CA LEU A 137 -4.57 -7.32 -12.71
C LEU A 137 -3.94 -7.21 -11.31
N ALA A 138 -3.81 -5.97 -10.81
CA ALA A 138 -3.43 -5.67 -9.45
C ALA A 138 -4.58 -4.96 -8.72
N PHE A 139 -4.67 -5.16 -7.41
CA PHE A 139 -5.69 -4.54 -6.58
C PHE A 139 -5.03 -3.74 -5.47
N VAL A 140 -5.42 -2.47 -5.37
CA VAL A 140 -4.99 -1.58 -4.29
C VAL A 140 -6.17 -1.16 -3.43
N HIS A 141 -5.93 -0.96 -2.15
CA HIS A 141 -6.91 -0.50 -1.18
C HIS A 141 -6.75 1.00 -0.94
N ALA A 142 -7.87 1.69 -0.80
CA ALA A 142 -7.94 3.11 -0.46
C ALA A 142 -8.99 3.33 0.64
N GLY A 143 -8.65 4.08 1.66
CA GLY A 143 -9.58 4.45 2.74
C GLY A 143 -10.60 5.49 2.32
N GLY A 144 -11.87 5.26 2.66
CA GLY A 144 -12.97 6.14 2.29
C GLY A 144 -13.26 6.14 0.79
N THR A 145 -13.46 7.34 0.23
CA THR A 145 -13.75 7.53 -1.19
C THR A 145 -12.47 7.65 -2.00
N VAL A 146 -12.46 7.02 -3.18
CA VAL A 146 -11.35 7.09 -4.12
C VAL A 146 -11.60 8.20 -5.13
N ILE A 147 -10.56 9.02 -5.36
CA ILE A 147 -10.54 10.07 -6.38
C ILE A 147 -9.46 9.68 -7.38
N ARG A 148 -9.84 9.45 -8.63
CA ARG A 148 -8.91 9.27 -9.75
C ARG A 148 -8.69 10.59 -10.47
N LYS A 149 -7.43 11.02 -10.61
CA LYS A 149 -7.04 12.23 -11.34
C LYS A 149 -6.09 11.89 -12.47
N GLU A 150 -6.34 12.48 -13.62
CA GLU A 150 -5.39 12.47 -14.73
C GLU A 150 -4.54 13.75 -14.66
N LEU A 151 -3.23 13.59 -14.71
CA LEU A 151 -2.27 14.70 -14.83
C LEU A 151 -1.78 14.76 -16.29
N ASN A 152 -1.72 15.94 -16.84
CA ASN A 152 -1.22 16.20 -18.19
C ASN A 152 -0.09 17.24 -18.13
N ASN A 153 1.12 16.80 -17.87
CA ASN A 153 2.30 17.64 -17.62
C ASN A 153 2.06 18.68 -16.51
N GLU A 154 1.35 18.26 -15.48
CA GLU A 154 0.92 19.09 -14.35
C GLU A 154 1.67 18.74 -13.08
N THR A 155 1.58 19.64 -12.11
CA THR A 155 2.06 19.38 -10.74
C THR A 155 0.88 19.34 -9.79
N LEU A 156 0.71 18.22 -9.10
CA LEU A 156 -0.23 18.02 -8.01
C LEU A 156 0.51 18.00 -6.67
N ARG A 157 -0.03 18.67 -5.68
CA ARG A 157 0.42 18.57 -4.28
C ARG A 157 -0.73 18.04 -3.45
N LEU A 158 -0.45 17.05 -2.63
CA LEU A 158 -1.45 16.44 -1.73
C LEU A 158 -0.77 16.01 -0.43
N ASP A 159 -1.58 15.81 0.60
CA ASP A 159 -1.15 15.16 1.83
C ASP A 159 -0.60 13.77 1.50
N THR A 160 0.60 13.45 2.00
CA THR A 160 1.25 12.15 1.74
C THR A 160 0.37 10.97 2.12
N GLY A 161 -0.38 11.07 3.22
CA GLY A 161 -1.32 10.02 3.65
C GLY A 161 -2.49 9.82 2.69
N CYS A 162 -2.84 10.83 1.90
CA CYS A 162 -3.93 10.74 0.92
C CYS A 162 -3.52 10.09 -0.41
N LEU A 163 -2.23 9.90 -0.67
CA LEU A 163 -1.76 9.21 -1.87
C LEU A 163 -2.04 7.71 -1.75
N VAL A 164 -2.62 7.10 -2.77
CA VAL A 164 -2.80 5.65 -2.88
C VAL A 164 -1.82 5.07 -3.88
N ALA A 165 -1.90 5.52 -5.13
CA ALA A 165 -1.07 5.03 -6.22
C ALA A 165 -0.93 6.06 -7.35
N PHE A 166 0.05 5.85 -8.23
CA PHE A 166 0.23 6.62 -9.46
C PHE A 166 0.99 5.81 -10.51
N THR A 167 0.84 6.20 -11.77
CA THR A 167 1.51 5.56 -12.90
C THR A 167 2.96 6.04 -13.06
N SER A 168 3.80 5.26 -13.73
CA SER A 168 5.24 5.50 -13.87
C SER A 168 5.66 6.77 -14.62
N GLY A 169 4.73 7.44 -15.33
CA GLY A 169 4.97 8.73 -15.99
C GLY A 169 4.97 9.95 -15.06
N ILE A 170 4.88 9.73 -13.76
CA ILE A 170 4.79 10.76 -12.73
C ILE A 170 6.01 10.70 -11.81
N ASP A 171 6.76 11.79 -11.74
CA ASP A 171 7.82 12.00 -10.76
C ASP A 171 7.23 12.30 -9.39
N TYR A 172 7.86 11.76 -8.36
CA TYR A 172 7.41 11.87 -6.98
C TYR A 172 8.49 12.45 -6.06
N ASP A 173 8.12 13.41 -5.23
CA ASP A 173 8.96 13.95 -4.14
C ASP A 173 8.11 14.25 -2.89
N ILE A 174 8.74 14.22 -1.72
CA ILE A 174 8.12 14.60 -0.45
C ILE A 174 8.83 15.82 0.10
N GLY A 175 8.05 16.84 0.43
CA GLY A 175 8.51 18.07 1.07
C GLY A 175 7.62 18.49 2.24
N LEU A 176 8.18 19.28 3.14
CA LEU A 176 7.41 19.94 4.19
C LEU A 176 6.58 21.08 3.59
N ALA A 177 5.30 21.15 3.91
CA ALA A 177 4.46 22.27 3.58
C ALA A 177 4.73 23.43 4.55
N GLY A 178 5.31 24.52 4.02
CA GLY A 178 5.51 25.75 4.77
C GLY A 178 6.90 25.90 5.39
N GLY A 179 7.26 27.14 5.74
CA GLY A 179 8.50 27.46 6.42
C GLY A 179 8.42 27.10 7.91
N LEU A 180 9.55 27.19 8.60
CA LEU A 180 9.71 26.94 10.06
C LEU A 180 8.61 27.58 10.94
N LYS A 181 8.00 28.68 10.50
CA LYS A 181 6.92 29.37 11.23
C LYS A 181 5.58 28.60 11.21
N SER A 182 5.26 27.89 10.15
CA SER A 182 4.02 27.10 10.10
C SER A 182 4.10 25.82 10.93
N MET A 183 5.30 25.29 11.17
CA MET A 183 5.52 24.18 12.11
C MET A 183 5.27 24.59 13.57
N LEU A 184 5.58 25.82 13.95
CA LEU A 184 5.45 26.34 15.33
C LEU A 184 4.00 26.71 15.70
N PHE A 185 3.19 27.11 14.72
CA PHE A 185 1.83 27.63 14.97
C PHE A 185 0.71 26.70 14.45
N GLY A 186 1.02 25.70 13.61
CA GLY A 186 0.05 24.77 13.04
C GLY A 186 -0.05 23.40 13.69
N GLY A 187 0.76 23.13 14.72
CA GLY A 187 0.71 21.91 15.52
C GLY A 187 1.18 20.64 14.82
N GLU A 188 1.14 20.56 13.49
CA GLU A 188 1.54 19.38 12.71
C GLU A 188 2.22 19.82 11.42
N GLY A 189 3.45 19.40 11.20
CA GLY A 189 4.12 19.59 9.92
C GLY A 189 3.41 18.76 8.84
N ILE A 190 2.66 19.43 7.96
CA ILE A 190 2.01 18.73 6.85
C ILE A 190 3.09 18.32 5.86
N LEU A 191 3.29 17.01 5.74
CA LEU A 191 4.11 16.43 4.69
C LEU A 191 3.31 16.38 3.40
N LEU A 192 3.78 17.09 2.39
CA LEU A 192 3.17 17.10 1.08
C LEU A 192 3.94 16.20 0.11
N ALA A 193 3.20 15.31 -0.53
CA ALA A 193 3.62 14.66 -1.75
C ALA A 193 3.50 15.65 -2.90
N LYS A 194 4.55 15.79 -3.69
CA LYS A 194 4.59 16.54 -4.95
C LYS A 194 4.71 15.54 -6.08
N LEU A 195 3.67 15.46 -6.89
CA LEU A 195 3.58 14.62 -8.08
C LEU A 195 3.70 15.53 -9.30
N LYS A 196 4.57 15.22 -10.25
CA LYS A 196 4.76 16.02 -11.47
C LYS A 196 4.92 15.10 -12.68
N GLY A 197 4.14 15.33 -13.72
CA GLY A 197 4.26 14.56 -14.97
C GLY A 197 2.94 14.35 -15.67
N THR A 198 2.86 13.26 -16.42
CA THR A 198 1.67 12.83 -17.15
C THR A 198 1.32 11.41 -16.74
N GLY A 199 0.06 11.20 -16.36
CA GLY A 199 -0.44 9.89 -15.95
C GLY A 199 -1.60 9.98 -14.96
N THR A 200 -1.95 8.85 -14.38
CA THR A 200 -3.07 8.72 -13.44
C THR A 200 -2.58 8.70 -12.00
N VAL A 201 -3.31 9.38 -11.11
CA VAL A 201 -3.12 9.38 -9.65
C VAL A 201 -4.40 8.93 -8.97
N TRP A 202 -4.30 8.01 -8.03
CA TRP A 202 -5.40 7.60 -7.13
C TRP A 202 -5.17 8.18 -5.74
N ILE A 203 -6.21 8.80 -5.21
CA ILE A 203 -6.20 9.55 -3.94
C ILE A 203 -7.31 8.99 -3.05
N GLN A 204 -7.04 8.85 -1.75
CA GLN A 204 -8.00 8.44 -0.74
C GLN A 204 -8.46 9.62 0.11
N SER A 205 -9.74 9.62 0.49
CA SER A 205 -10.30 10.69 1.33
C SER A 205 -10.07 10.47 2.83
N LEU A 206 -9.83 9.23 3.25
CA LEU A 206 -9.68 8.85 4.65
C LEU A 206 -8.48 7.92 4.85
N PRO A 207 -7.23 8.45 4.91
CA PRO A 207 -6.07 7.64 5.26
C PRO A 207 -6.21 7.07 6.68
N PHE A 208 -5.60 5.91 6.92
CA PHE A 208 -5.69 5.22 8.20
C PHE A 208 -5.26 6.10 9.39
N SER A 209 -4.22 6.91 9.23
CA SER A 209 -3.77 7.85 10.27
C SER A 209 -4.89 8.78 10.76
N ARG A 210 -5.63 9.38 9.82
CA ARG A 210 -6.77 10.25 10.17
C ARG A 210 -7.91 9.50 10.84
N LEU A 211 -8.17 8.26 10.43
CA LEU A 211 -9.18 7.41 11.09
C LEU A 211 -8.74 7.09 12.51
N ALA A 212 -7.48 6.69 12.70
CA ALA A 212 -6.91 6.36 14.00
C ALA A 212 -6.93 7.57 14.96
N GLU A 213 -6.55 8.76 14.52
CA GLU A 213 -6.65 10.01 15.29
C GLU A 213 -8.08 10.29 15.75
N ARG A 214 -9.05 10.17 14.83
CA ARG A 214 -10.48 10.39 15.17
C ARG A 214 -10.97 9.43 16.23
N ILE A 215 -10.57 8.16 16.17
CA ILE A 215 -10.93 7.14 17.16
C ILE A 215 -10.26 7.46 18.51
N TYR A 216 -8.97 7.83 18.48
CA TYR A 216 -8.22 8.18 19.67
C TYR A 216 -8.83 9.39 20.38
N ASP A 217 -9.09 10.48 19.69
CA ASP A 217 -9.70 11.70 20.25
C ASP A 217 -11.08 11.43 20.85
N ALA A 218 -11.90 10.63 20.18
CA ALA A 218 -13.20 10.23 20.71
C ALA A 218 -13.06 9.44 22.02
N THR A 219 -12.06 8.56 22.11
CA THR A 219 -11.81 7.74 23.30
C THR A 219 -11.31 8.58 24.47
N VAL A 220 -10.42 9.56 24.21
CA VAL A 220 -9.92 10.46 25.23
C VAL A 220 -11.04 11.32 25.80
N LYS A 221 -11.85 11.94 24.94
CA LYS A 221 -13.01 12.76 25.35
C LYS A 221 -14.01 11.96 26.21
N ALA A 222 -14.35 10.74 25.78
CA ALA A 222 -15.26 9.88 26.55
C ALA A 222 -14.71 9.55 27.95
N ARG A 223 -13.40 9.35 28.09
CA ARG A 223 -12.75 9.12 29.40
C ARG A 223 -12.77 10.35 30.30
N GLU A 224 -12.58 11.54 29.75
CA GLU A 224 -12.66 12.80 30.48
C GLU A 224 -14.07 13.09 30.98
N GLU A 225 -15.09 12.86 30.17
CA GLU A 225 -16.50 13.00 30.55
C GLU A 225 -16.89 12.04 31.69
N VAL A 226 -16.46 10.78 31.64
CA VAL A 226 -16.69 9.81 32.73
C VAL A 226 -16.01 10.24 34.03
N ARG A 227 -14.81 10.82 33.96
CA ARG A 227 -14.09 11.33 35.14
C ARG A 227 -14.74 12.58 35.72
N ALA A 228 -15.27 13.46 34.87
CA ALA A 228 -15.94 14.70 35.32
C ALA A 228 -17.32 14.44 35.88
N GLY A 229 -18.08 13.44 35.39
CA GLY A 229 -19.42 13.08 35.86
C GLY A 229 -19.46 12.16 37.09
N GLY A 230 -18.32 11.68 37.56
CA GLY A 230 -18.17 10.80 38.73
C GLY A 230 -17.76 11.52 40.04
N GLN A 231 -17.88 12.86 40.10
CA GLN A 231 -17.66 13.68 41.31
C GLN A 231 -19.00 14.16 41.89
#